data_ffff041219a179a895ac16bac6cbd8a4
#
_entry.id   ffff041219a179a895ac16bac6cbd8a4
#
_cell.length_a   1.000
_cell.length_b   1.000
_cell.length_c   1.000
_cell.angle_alpha   90.00
_cell.angle_beta   90.00
_cell.angle_gamma   90.00
#
_symmetry.space_group_name_H-M   'P 1'
#
loop_
_entity.id
_entity.type
_entity.pdbx_description
1 polymer ?
#
loop_
_entity_poly.entity_id
_entity_poly.type
_entity_poly.pdbx_seq_one_letter_code
_entity_poly.pdbx_strand_id
1 'polypeptide(L)'
;IAHTGLPNNVVEAERIVKRGCGMCGVAFGSNILAWVDDVKSCAQHNTEAYFGQSCQRVLAISLPHGDQVLGVYNLFFEAHTEIDAQTQNVLRLIAQMLGLSLYKDRLERERLRMTVLRERQEMVSEVHDAIAQTLTYVRMRLPLLNDAMMAHNDVVSQKYFSDVKKAVGVVHDNLREIMTYFRTRMDPLGLLHALKEIEENFEDRTGISLE
;
A
#
# COMPACT_ATOMS: atom_id res chain seq x y z
N ILE A 1 1.16 10.90 -11.34
CA ILE A 1 0.61 11.88 -12.29
C ILE A 1 0.14 11.12 -13.53
N ALA A 2 -1.11 11.37 -13.97
CA ALA A 2 -1.62 10.93 -15.26
C ALA A 2 -1.53 12.10 -16.25
N HIS A 3 -1.12 11.86 -17.48
CA HIS A 3 -0.96 12.90 -18.49
C HIS A 3 -1.29 12.37 -19.89
N THR A 4 -1.60 13.29 -20.80
CA THR A 4 -1.75 13.03 -22.23
C THR A 4 -1.12 14.20 -23.00
N GLY A 5 -0.22 13.88 -23.94
CA GLY A 5 0.38 14.88 -24.83
C GLY A 5 1.50 15.73 -24.24
N LEU A 6 1.93 15.50 -22.99
CA LEU A 6 3.06 16.20 -22.40
C LEU A 6 4.39 15.57 -22.82
N PRO A 7 5.45 16.38 -23.05
CA PRO A 7 6.80 15.87 -23.29
C PRO A 7 7.35 15.12 -22.06
N ASN A 8 8.15 14.07 -22.29
CA ASN A 8 8.69 13.22 -21.22
C ASN A 8 9.51 14.00 -20.17
N ASN A 9 10.28 14.99 -20.59
CA ASN A 9 11.05 15.85 -19.69
C ASN A 9 10.15 16.64 -18.72
N VAL A 10 8.96 17.06 -19.16
CA VAL A 10 7.97 17.74 -18.31
C VAL A 10 7.37 16.74 -17.32
N VAL A 11 7.05 15.55 -17.80
CA VAL A 11 6.47 14.50 -16.94
C VAL A 11 7.41 14.10 -15.80
N GLU A 12 8.70 13.98 -16.08
CA GLU A 12 9.71 13.67 -15.06
C GLU A 12 9.91 14.83 -14.08
N ALA A 13 9.99 16.07 -14.57
CA ALA A 13 10.19 17.24 -13.74
C ALA A 13 8.97 17.53 -12.84
N GLU A 14 7.76 17.31 -13.35
CA GLU A 14 6.49 17.55 -12.62
C GLU A 14 6.02 16.30 -11.84
N ARG A 15 6.81 15.25 -11.75
CA ARG A 15 6.43 14.04 -11.03
C ARG A 15 6.04 14.30 -9.58
N ILE A 16 6.65 15.30 -8.95
CA ILE A 16 6.32 15.77 -7.60
C ILE A 16 6.13 17.28 -7.64
N VAL A 17 4.88 17.73 -7.66
CA VAL A 17 4.54 19.15 -7.59
C VAL A 17 4.40 19.57 -6.13
N LYS A 18 5.17 20.60 -5.73
CA LYS A 18 5.09 21.15 -4.37
C LYS A 18 3.80 21.95 -4.19
N ARG A 19 3.18 21.87 -3.01
CA ARG A 19 2.04 22.72 -2.65
C ARG A 19 2.46 24.19 -2.77
N GLY A 20 1.62 24.99 -3.42
CA GLY A 20 1.89 26.42 -3.64
C GLY A 20 2.70 26.73 -4.89
N CYS A 21 3.04 25.73 -5.71
CA CYS A 21 3.71 25.96 -6.98
C CYS A 21 2.72 26.53 -8.01
N GLY A 22 2.97 27.76 -8.45
CA GLY A 22 2.22 28.41 -9.55
C GLY A 22 0.70 28.38 -9.38
N MET A 23 -0.03 28.31 -10.50
CA MET A 23 -1.49 28.28 -10.51
C MET A 23 -2.09 26.96 -10.05
N CYS A 24 -1.38 25.86 -10.20
CA CYS A 24 -1.78 24.58 -9.60
C CYS A 24 -1.90 24.69 -8.08
N GLY A 25 -0.98 25.42 -7.45
CA GLY A 25 -1.03 25.71 -6.02
C GLY A 25 -2.19 26.65 -5.64
N VAL A 26 -2.49 27.64 -6.47
CA VAL A 26 -3.65 28.53 -6.26
C VAL A 26 -4.96 27.74 -6.40
N ALA A 27 -5.13 26.95 -7.46
CA ALA A 27 -6.30 26.11 -7.67
C ALA A 27 -6.47 25.09 -6.54
N PHE A 28 -5.37 24.52 -6.04
CA PHE A 28 -5.40 23.58 -4.91
C PHE A 28 -5.84 24.24 -3.60
N GLY A 29 -5.41 25.50 -3.37
CA GLY A 29 -5.71 26.21 -2.12
C GLY A 29 -7.08 26.88 -2.07
N SER A 30 -7.66 27.25 -3.22
CA SER A 30 -8.85 28.11 -3.30
C SER A 30 -10.10 27.42 -3.82
N ASN A 31 -10.03 26.16 -4.20
CA ASN A 31 -11.16 25.38 -4.75
C ASN A 31 -11.85 26.06 -5.95
N ILE A 32 -11.08 26.76 -6.80
CA ILE A 32 -11.55 27.50 -7.96
C ILE A 32 -10.86 27.07 -9.26
N LEU A 33 -11.49 27.44 -10.38
CA LEU A 33 -10.87 27.48 -11.69
C LEU A 33 -9.88 28.62 -11.74
N ALA A 34 -8.61 28.32 -11.93
CA ALA A 34 -7.56 29.32 -12.02
C ALA A 34 -6.96 29.30 -13.43
N TRP A 35 -6.99 30.48 -14.10
CA TRP A 35 -6.41 30.71 -15.41
C TRP A 35 -5.02 31.33 -15.30
N VAL A 36 -4.11 30.88 -16.16
CA VAL A 36 -2.86 31.56 -16.46
C VAL A 36 -2.78 31.82 -17.94
N ASP A 37 -2.64 33.09 -18.29
CA ASP A 37 -2.47 33.53 -19.66
C ASP A 37 -1.01 33.54 -20.13
N ASP A 38 -0.06 33.35 -19.22
CA ASP A 38 1.36 33.23 -19.53
C ASP A 38 1.99 32.07 -18.74
N VAL A 39 2.27 30.99 -19.43
CA VAL A 39 2.93 29.80 -18.86
C VAL A 39 4.34 30.13 -18.37
N LYS A 40 4.97 31.21 -18.89
CA LYS A 40 6.28 31.70 -18.45
C LYS A 40 6.28 32.18 -17.00
N SER A 41 5.11 32.51 -16.46
CA SER A 41 4.96 32.94 -15.06
C SER A 41 4.99 31.77 -14.07
N CYS A 42 4.99 30.52 -14.52
CA CYS A 42 5.19 29.38 -13.65
C CYS A 42 6.65 29.39 -13.18
N ALA A 43 6.87 29.80 -11.93
CA ALA A 43 8.16 30.27 -11.39
C ALA A 43 9.32 29.23 -11.39
N GLN A 44 9.06 27.99 -11.75
CA GLN A 44 10.09 26.95 -11.79
C GLN A 44 10.61 26.62 -13.20
N HIS A 45 9.94 27.07 -14.27
CA HIS A 45 10.20 26.57 -15.62
C HIS A 45 10.21 27.71 -16.64
N ASN A 46 11.33 28.36 -16.73
CA ASN A 46 11.53 29.59 -17.55
C ASN A 46 11.88 29.30 -19.02
N THR A 47 11.58 28.13 -19.57
CA THR A 47 11.91 27.81 -20.96
C THR A 47 10.65 27.66 -21.81
N GLU A 48 10.60 28.34 -22.93
CA GLU A 48 9.50 28.31 -23.92
C GLU A 48 9.16 26.89 -24.43
N ALA A 49 10.09 25.95 -24.30
CA ALA A 49 9.94 24.56 -24.74
C ALA A 49 9.38 23.63 -23.65
N TYR A 50 9.13 24.13 -22.44
CA TYR A 50 8.82 23.26 -21.30
C TYR A 50 7.47 22.53 -21.45
N PHE A 51 6.40 23.23 -21.85
CA PHE A 51 5.08 22.64 -22.07
C PHE A 51 4.77 22.35 -23.56
N GLY A 52 5.72 22.50 -24.44
CA GLY A 52 5.57 22.47 -25.89
C GLY A 52 5.58 23.85 -26.54
N GLN A 53 6.00 23.93 -27.80
CA GLN A 53 6.20 25.20 -28.49
C GLN A 53 4.95 26.06 -28.69
N SER A 54 3.76 25.45 -28.61
CA SER A 54 2.46 26.10 -28.83
C SER A 54 1.68 26.39 -27.54
N CYS A 55 2.13 25.90 -26.37
CA CYS A 55 1.39 26.12 -25.14
C CYS A 55 1.63 27.53 -24.58
N GLN A 56 0.57 28.35 -24.52
CA GLN A 56 0.61 29.70 -23.97
C GLN A 56 -0.29 29.90 -22.77
N ARG A 57 -1.33 29.06 -22.59
CA ARG A 57 -2.31 29.18 -21.54
C ARG A 57 -2.50 27.85 -20.79
N VAL A 58 -2.68 27.94 -19.48
CA VAL A 58 -3.02 26.80 -18.63
C VAL A 58 -4.27 27.12 -17.85
N LEU A 59 -5.20 26.16 -17.84
CA LEU A 59 -6.34 26.16 -16.95
C LEU A 59 -6.11 25.09 -15.87
N ALA A 60 -5.98 25.53 -14.63
CA ALA A 60 -5.89 24.65 -13.47
C ALA A 60 -7.26 24.53 -12.80
N ILE A 61 -7.77 23.32 -12.67
CA ILE A 61 -9.07 23.01 -12.11
C ILE A 61 -8.87 22.14 -10.88
N SER A 62 -9.35 22.59 -9.73
CA SER A 62 -9.32 21.78 -8.51
C SER A 62 -10.24 20.57 -8.62
N LEU A 63 -9.83 19.44 -8.03
CA LEU A 63 -10.61 18.22 -7.90
C LEU A 63 -11.19 18.14 -6.47
N PRO A 64 -12.36 18.76 -6.22
CA PRO A 64 -12.92 18.87 -4.89
C PRO A 64 -13.67 17.58 -4.49
N HIS A 65 -13.65 17.31 -3.17
CA HIS A 65 -14.59 16.39 -2.53
C HIS A 65 -14.88 16.89 -1.11
N GLY A 66 -16.12 17.28 -0.84
CA GLY A 66 -16.48 18.01 0.38
C GLY A 66 -15.64 19.29 0.54
N ASP A 67 -15.03 19.45 1.71
CA ASP A 67 -14.17 20.60 2.04
C ASP A 67 -12.70 20.40 1.65
N GLN A 68 -12.35 19.27 0.99
CA GLN A 68 -10.99 18.96 0.61
C GLN A 68 -10.79 19.03 -0.91
N VAL A 69 -9.62 19.50 -1.31
CA VAL A 69 -9.13 19.39 -2.69
C VAL A 69 -8.15 18.23 -2.76
N LEU A 70 -8.47 17.22 -3.57
CA LEU A 70 -7.70 15.97 -3.68
C LEU A 70 -6.62 16.01 -4.75
N GLY A 71 -6.72 16.98 -5.67
CA GLY A 71 -5.78 17.14 -6.76
C GLY A 71 -6.13 18.34 -7.62
N VAL A 72 -5.36 18.52 -8.69
CA VAL A 72 -5.59 19.55 -9.71
C VAL A 72 -5.51 18.89 -11.07
N TYR A 73 -6.43 19.27 -11.93
CA TYR A 73 -6.47 18.88 -13.33
C TYR A 73 -6.05 20.07 -14.19
N ASN A 74 -4.99 19.94 -14.97
CA ASN A 74 -4.45 21.01 -15.79
C ASN A 74 -4.76 20.74 -17.26
N LEU A 75 -5.30 21.74 -17.93
CA LEU A 75 -5.48 21.79 -19.38
C LEU A 75 -4.53 22.82 -19.97
N PHE A 76 -3.80 22.40 -21.01
CA PHE A 76 -2.83 23.23 -21.72
C PHE A 76 -3.41 23.60 -23.07
N PHE A 77 -3.39 24.89 -23.40
CA PHE A 77 -3.98 25.43 -24.62
C PHE A 77 -2.96 26.24 -25.44
N GLU A 78 -3.19 26.25 -26.72
CA GLU A 78 -2.55 27.22 -27.62
C GLU A 78 -3.09 28.64 -27.38
N ALA A 79 -2.40 29.64 -27.89
CA ALA A 79 -2.81 31.04 -27.73
C ALA A 79 -4.26 31.27 -28.17
N HIS A 80 -4.95 32.14 -27.43
CA HIS A 80 -6.28 32.69 -27.76
C HIS A 80 -7.47 31.68 -27.76
N THR A 81 -7.35 30.53 -27.12
CA THR A 81 -8.51 29.67 -26.90
C THR A 81 -9.38 30.27 -25.80
N GLU A 82 -10.56 30.78 -26.14
CA GLU A 82 -11.58 31.18 -25.19
C GLU A 82 -12.46 29.97 -24.86
N ILE A 83 -12.69 29.74 -23.58
CA ILE A 83 -13.60 28.67 -23.10
C ILE A 83 -14.88 29.37 -22.64
N ASP A 84 -16.00 29.05 -23.30
CA ASP A 84 -17.30 29.56 -22.97
C ASP A 84 -17.80 29.06 -21.59
N ALA A 85 -18.81 29.71 -21.05
CA ALA A 85 -19.34 29.39 -19.73
C ALA A 85 -19.93 27.96 -19.66
N GLN A 86 -20.46 27.46 -20.78
CA GLN A 86 -21.01 26.10 -20.86
C GLN A 86 -19.88 25.06 -20.72
N THR A 87 -18.80 25.23 -21.46
CA THR A 87 -17.62 24.36 -21.38
C THR A 87 -16.97 24.43 -19.99
N GLN A 88 -16.89 25.60 -19.36
CA GLN A 88 -16.41 25.74 -17.98
C GLN A 88 -17.24 24.94 -16.99
N ASN A 89 -18.59 24.95 -17.15
CA ASN A 89 -19.48 24.17 -16.30
C ASN A 89 -19.26 22.66 -16.49
N VAL A 90 -19.09 22.22 -17.73
CA VAL A 90 -18.77 20.79 -18.03
C VAL A 90 -17.45 20.39 -17.38
N LEU A 91 -16.40 21.22 -17.48
CA LEU A 91 -15.12 20.97 -16.86
C LEU A 91 -15.22 20.89 -15.32
N ARG A 92 -16.03 21.74 -14.69
CA ARG A 92 -16.31 21.66 -13.24
C ARG A 92 -16.98 20.35 -12.86
N LEU A 93 -17.98 19.90 -13.63
CA LEU A 93 -18.65 18.61 -13.40
C LEU A 93 -17.67 17.45 -13.52
N ILE A 94 -16.83 17.45 -14.56
CA ILE A 94 -15.76 16.45 -14.71
C ILE A 94 -14.82 16.48 -13.52
N ALA A 95 -14.39 17.65 -13.07
CA ALA A 95 -13.51 17.78 -11.91
C ALA A 95 -14.14 17.23 -10.63
N GLN A 96 -15.44 17.48 -10.41
CA GLN A 96 -16.18 16.89 -9.29
C GLN A 96 -16.25 15.36 -9.37
N MET A 97 -16.52 14.81 -10.56
CA MET A 97 -16.54 13.35 -10.77
C MET A 97 -15.16 12.72 -10.53
N LEU A 98 -14.10 13.36 -11.01
CA LEU A 98 -12.72 12.91 -10.77
C LEU A 98 -12.36 13.00 -9.28
N GLY A 99 -12.73 14.10 -8.60
CA GLY A 99 -12.54 14.25 -7.17
C GLY A 99 -13.22 13.14 -6.37
N LEU A 100 -14.49 12.84 -6.69
CA LEU A 100 -15.22 11.74 -6.09
C LEU A 100 -14.56 10.38 -6.34
N SER A 101 -14.09 10.14 -7.57
CA SER A 101 -13.39 8.90 -7.93
C SER A 101 -12.09 8.72 -7.15
N LEU A 102 -11.28 9.77 -7.05
CA LEU A 102 -10.04 9.77 -6.26
C LEU A 102 -10.30 9.53 -4.77
N TYR A 103 -11.35 10.14 -4.23
CA TYR A 103 -11.73 9.93 -2.83
C TYR A 103 -12.15 8.48 -2.58
N LYS A 104 -12.96 7.91 -3.49
CA LYS A 104 -13.38 6.52 -3.41
C LYS A 104 -12.18 5.55 -3.45
N ASP A 105 -11.25 5.74 -4.39
CA ASP A 105 -10.02 4.94 -4.49
C ASP A 105 -9.18 5.03 -3.21
N ARG A 106 -9.04 6.24 -2.65
CA ARG A 106 -8.34 6.44 -1.38
C ARG A 106 -8.99 5.70 -0.22
N LEU A 107 -10.32 5.79 -0.07
CA LEU A 107 -11.07 5.07 0.96
C LEU A 107 -10.93 3.56 0.81
N GLU A 108 -10.97 3.05 -0.41
CA GLU A 108 -10.82 1.62 -0.68
C GLU A 108 -9.44 1.12 -0.28
N ARG A 109 -8.39 1.86 -0.62
CA ARG A 109 -7.01 1.55 -0.20
C ARG A 109 -6.83 1.60 1.33
N GLU A 110 -7.41 2.60 2.00
CA GLU A 110 -7.39 2.67 3.44
C GLU A 110 -8.14 1.50 4.09
N ARG A 111 -9.30 1.14 3.55
CA ARG A 111 -10.09 -0.01 4.00
C ARG A 111 -9.32 -1.33 3.85
N LEU A 112 -8.69 -1.55 2.71
CA LEU A 112 -7.86 -2.73 2.49
C LEU A 112 -6.68 -2.79 3.48
N ARG A 113 -6.01 -1.67 3.73
CA ARG A 113 -4.94 -1.60 4.74
C ARG A 113 -5.44 -1.96 6.14
N MET A 114 -6.59 -1.43 6.53
CA MET A 114 -7.18 -1.71 7.84
C MET A 114 -7.60 -3.18 7.97
N THR A 115 -8.13 -3.77 6.90
CA THR A 115 -8.48 -5.20 6.87
C THR A 115 -7.24 -6.07 7.08
N VAL A 116 -6.15 -5.79 6.36
CA VAL A 116 -4.87 -6.52 6.52
C VAL A 116 -4.32 -6.38 7.94
N LEU A 117 -4.35 -5.18 8.52
CA LEU A 117 -3.89 -4.95 9.90
C LEU A 117 -4.74 -5.72 10.91
N ARG A 118 -6.05 -5.77 10.71
CA ARG A 118 -6.98 -6.49 11.58
C ARG A 118 -6.76 -8.01 11.50
N GLU A 119 -6.70 -8.58 10.31
CA GLU A 119 -6.38 -9.99 10.10
C GLU A 119 -5.07 -10.37 10.79
N ARG A 120 -4.09 -9.49 10.70
CA ARG A 120 -2.79 -9.67 11.37
C ARG A 120 -2.91 -9.71 12.88
N GLN A 121 -3.70 -8.81 13.46
CA GLN A 121 -3.90 -8.74 14.91
C GLN A 121 -4.66 -9.98 15.44
N GLU A 122 -5.68 -10.41 14.70
CA GLU A 122 -6.46 -11.60 15.03
C GLU A 122 -5.56 -12.86 15.02
N MET A 123 -4.72 -13.01 13.99
CA MET A 123 -3.78 -14.13 13.87
C MET A 123 -2.74 -14.13 15.00
N VAL A 124 -2.16 -12.97 15.36
CA VAL A 124 -1.22 -12.87 16.48
C VAL A 124 -1.87 -13.31 17.79
N SER A 125 -3.15 -12.98 18.01
CA SER A 125 -3.90 -13.41 19.18
C SER A 125 -4.11 -14.91 19.21
N GLU A 126 -4.53 -15.51 18.10
CA GLU A 126 -4.72 -16.97 17.99
C GLU A 126 -3.44 -17.75 18.29
N VAL A 127 -2.32 -17.25 17.76
CA VAL A 127 -0.99 -17.84 18.01
C VAL A 127 -0.62 -17.76 19.48
N HIS A 128 -0.78 -16.58 20.05
CA HIS A 128 -0.47 -16.39 21.48
C HIS A 128 -1.30 -17.34 22.36
N ASP A 129 -2.58 -17.49 22.06
CA ASP A 129 -3.48 -18.36 22.81
C ASP A 129 -3.10 -19.84 22.66
N ALA A 130 -2.77 -20.28 21.45
CA ALA A 130 -2.32 -21.65 21.20
C ALA A 130 -1.00 -21.98 21.94
N ILE A 131 -0.05 -21.04 21.92
CA ILE A 131 1.21 -21.18 22.67
C ILE A 131 0.95 -21.21 24.17
N ALA A 132 0.16 -20.28 24.69
CA ALA A 132 -0.15 -20.18 26.12
C ALA A 132 -0.84 -21.45 26.64
N GLN A 133 -1.80 -22.00 25.89
CA GLN A 133 -2.46 -23.26 26.20
C GLN A 133 -1.47 -24.43 26.25
N THR A 134 -0.60 -24.55 25.25
CA THR A 134 0.38 -25.63 25.18
C THR A 134 1.43 -25.54 26.28
N LEU A 135 1.93 -24.33 26.57
CA LEU A 135 2.86 -24.12 27.69
C LEU A 135 2.20 -24.47 29.04
N THR A 136 0.93 -24.15 29.22
CA THR A 136 0.17 -24.52 30.40
C THR A 136 0.06 -26.05 30.52
N TYR A 137 -0.25 -26.74 29.43
CA TYR A 137 -0.28 -28.19 29.37
C TYR A 137 1.08 -28.81 29.76
N VAL A 138 2.17 -28.34 29.16
CA VAL A 138 3.53 -28.79 29.47
C VAL A 138 3.84 -28.57 30.95
N ARG A 139 3.52 -27.37 31.50
CA ARG A 139 3.73 -27.03 32.90
C ARG A 139 2.99 -27.97 33.85
N MET A 140 1.80 -28.45 33.50
CA MET A 140 1.04 -29.44 34.29
C MET A 140 1.62 -30.84 34.18
N ARG A 141 2.23 -31.21 33.04
CA ARG A 141 2.80 -32.56 32.82
C ARG A 141 4.18 -32.74 33.43
N LEU A 142 4.99 -31.70 33.54
CA LEU A 142 6.35 -31.78 34.07
C LEU A 142 6.42 -32.27 35.52
N PRO A 143 5.58 -31.83 36.48
CA PRO A 143 5.57 -32.40 37.84
C PRO A 143 5.20 -33.87 37.84
N LEU A 144 4.19 -34.26 37.06
CA LEU A 144 3.77 -35.69 36.97
C LEU A 144 4.89 -36.56 36.37
N LEU A 145 5.65 -36.06 35.45
CA LEU A 145 6.82 -36.73 34.93
C LEU A 145 7.88 -36.91 36.00
N ASN A 146 8.16 -35.84 36.76
CA ASN A 146 9.13 -35.87 37.85
C ASN A 146 8.73 -36.90 38.93
N ASP A 147 7.47 -36.88 39.34
CA ASP A 147 6.94 -37.82 40.35
C ASP A 147 7.03 -39.32 39.88
N ALA A 148 6.71 -39.56 38.61
CA ALA A 148 6.83 -40.87 38.02
C ALA A 148 8.29 -41.35 37.97
N MET A 149 9.23 -40.44 37.66
CA MET A 149 10.67 -40.76 37.66
C MET A 149 11.18 -41.07 39.08
N MET A 150 10.77 -40.27 40.06
CA MET A 150 11.12 -40.52 41.49
C MET A 150 10.56 -41.87 42.03
N ALA A 151 9.38 -42.25 41.50
CA ALA A 151 8.76 -43.52 41.82
C ALA A 151 9.33 -44.73 41.05
N HIS A 152 10.36 -44.53 40.19
CA HIS A 152 10.94 -45.52 39.29
C HIS A 152 9.89 -46.26 38.42
N ASN A 153 8.83 -45.51 38.02
CA ASN A 153 7.79 -46.05 37.15
C ASN A 153 8.09 -45.70 35.67
N ASP A 154 8.89 -46.50 35.02
CA ASP A 154 9.39 -46.23 33.67
C ASP A 154 8.26 -46.10 32.63
N VAL A 155 7.19 -46.88 32.75
CA VAL A 155 6.06 -46.84 31.79
C VAL A 155 5.34 -45.50 31.86
N VAL A 156 5.06 -45.03 33.06
CA VAL A 156 4.35 -43.73 33.28
C VAL A 156 5.27 -42.57 32.94
N SER A 157 6.54 -42.65 33.30
CA SER A 157 7.56 -41.67 32.93
C SER A 157 7.65 -41.47 31.42
N GLN A 158 7.71 -42.57 30.70
CA GLN A 158 7.81 -42.57 29.24
C GLN A 158 6.56 -42.00 28.58
N LYS A 159 5.38 -42.27 29.13
CA LYS A 159 4.12 -41.65 28.70
C LYS A 159 4.15 -40.12 28.84
N TYR A 160 4.45 -39.59 30.04
CA TYR A 160 4.47 -38.15 30.26
C TYR A 160 5.56 -37.45 29.48
N PHE A 161 6.74 -38.09 29.31
CA PHE A 161 7.79 -37.56 28.43
C PHE A 161 7.32 -37.46 26.99
N SER A 162 6.64 -38.50 26.47
CA SER A 162 6.08 -38.50 25.12
C SER A 162 5.00 -37.40 24.93
N ASP A 163 4.15 -37.21 25.94
CA ASP A 163 3.11 -36.15 25.95
C ASP A 163 3.74 -34.75 25.82
N VAL A 164 4.75 -34.46 26.65
CA VAL A 164 5.48 -33.19 26.63
C VAL A 164 6.20 -33.01 25.29
N LYS A 165 6.89 -34.02 24.80
CA LYS A 165 7.61 -33.96 23.52
C LYS A 165 6.66 -33.68 22.35
N LYS A 166 5.50 -34.33 22.31
CA LYS A 166 4.46 -34.06 21.29
C LYS A 166 3.92 -32.65 21.37
N ALA A 167 3.61 -32.17 22.59
CA ALA A 167 3.08 -30.82 22.77
C ALA A 167 4.07 -29.73 22.29
N VAL A 168 5.35 -29.88 22.63
CA VAL A 168 6.42 -28.96 22.17
C VAL A 168 6.57 -29.03 20.65
N GLY A 169 6.48 -30.23 20.05
CA GLY A 169 6.53 -30.39 18.58
C GLY A 169 5.41 -29.64 17.88
N VAL A 170 4.18 -29.77 18.35
CA VAL A 170 3.01 -29.07 17.79
C VAL A 170 3.20 -27.55 17.84
N VAL A 171 3.67 -26.98 18.95
CA VAL A 171 3.94 -25.52 19.03
C VAL A 171 5.03 -25.11 18.05
N HIS A 172 6.11 -25.87 17.95
CA HIS A 172 7.20 -25.57 17.03
C HIS A 172 6.71 -25.56 15.57
N ASP A 173 5.90 -26.54 15.18
CA ASP A 173 5.38 -26.64 13.81
C ASP A 173 4.39 -25.51 13.51
N ASN A 174 3.49 -25.17 14.44
CA ASN A 174 2.58 -24.04 14.32
C ASN A 174 3.34 -22.72 14.18
N LEU A 175 4.36 -22.48 15.00
CA LEU A 175 5.21 -21.29 14.91
C LEU A 175 5.90 -21.19 13.55
N ARG A 176 6.41 -22.30 13.04
CA ARG A 176 7.09 -22.35 11.74
C ARG A 176 6.12 -22.05 10.58
N GLU A 177 4.91 -22.57 10.64
CA GLU A 177 3.86 -22.30 9.65
C GLU A 177 3.51 -20.82 9.63
N ILE A 178 3.32 -20.22 10.81
CA ILE A 178 3.02 -18.81 10.98
C ILE A 178 4.16 -17.93 10.47
N MET A 179 5.41 -18.24 10.83
CA MET A 179 6.57 -17.49 10.34
C MET A 179 6.68 -17.55 8.82
N THR A 180 6.38 -18.70 8.23
CA THR A 180 6.35 -18.87 6.77
C THR A 180 5.23 -18.04 6.13
N TYR A 181 4.04 -18.06 6.73
CA TYR A 181 2.91 -17.23 6.29
C TYR A 181 3.22 -15.72 6.36
N PHE A 182 3.84 -15.26 7.45
CA PHE A 182 4.26 -13.86 7.58
C PHE A 182 5.32 -13.48 6.55
N ARG A 183 6.26 -14.36 6.28
CA ARG A 183 7.33 -14.12 5.32
C ARG A 183 6.79 -13.96 3.90
N THR A 184 5.89 -14.85 3.48
CA THR A 184 5.32 -14.83 2.11
C THR A 184 4.36 -13.67 1.86
N ARG A 185 3.60 -13.22 2.87
CA ARG A 185 2.64 -12.10 2.71
C ARG A 185 3.24 -10.71 2.99
N MET A 186 4.43 -10.62 3.54
CA MET A 186 5.06 -9.37 3.95
C MET A 186 6.21 -8.94 3.05
N ASP A 187 6.29 -9.43 1.83
CA ASP A 187 7.30 -8.93 0.93
C ASP A 187 6.99 -7.47 0.54
N PRO A 188 7.78 -6.49 1.03
CA PRO A 188 7.61 -5.09 0.71
C PRO A 188 7.86 -4.78 -0.77
N LEU A 189 8.46 -5.71 -1.51
CA LEU A 189 8.81 -5.60 -2.92
C LEU A 189 7.69 -6.14 -3.85
N GLY A 190 6.60 -6.67 -3.26
CA GLY A 190 5.40 -7.08 -3.97
C GLY A 190 5.41 -8.52 -4.49
N LEU A 191 4.29 -8.89 -5.15
CA LEU A 191 4.01 -10.25 -5.60
C LEU A 191 5.11 -10.85 -6.48
N LEU A 192 5.72 -10.07 -7.38
CA LEU A 192 6.77 -10.54 -8.28
C LEU A 192 8.03 -10.97 -7.53
N HIS A 193 8.39 -10.29 -6.46
CA HIS A 193 9.53 -10.66 -5.63
C HIS A 193 9.23 -11.92 -4.80
N ALA A 194 8.02 -12.01 -4.22
CA ALA A 194 7.58 -13.19 -3.50
C ALA A 194 7.56 -14.45 -4.40
N LEU A 195 7.14 -14.30 -5.66
CA LEU A 195 7.18 -15.39 -6.65
C LEU A 195 8.61 -15.82 -6.97
N LYS A 196 9.55 -14.89 -7.17
CA LYS A 196 10.96 -15.21 -7.38
C LYS A 196 11.60 -15.91 -6.19
N GLU A 197 11.30 -15.47 -4.97
CA GLU A 197 11.80 -16.12 -3.76
C GLU A 197 11.25 -17.56 -3.62
N ILE A 198 10.00 -17.78 -4.04
CA ILE A 198 9.41 -19.15 -4.07
C ILE A 198 10.10 -20.00 -5.13
N GLU A 199 10.36 -19.46 -6.32
CA GLU A 199 11.07 -20.12 -7.41
C GLU A 199 12.49 -20.54 -6.97
N GLU A 200 13.29 -19.63 -6.43
CA GLU A 200 14.64 -19.90 -5.91
C GLU A 200 14.62 -20.95 -4.79
N ASN A 201 13.71 -20.86 -3.83
CA ASN A 201 13.59 -21.85 -2.74
C ASN A 201 13.14 -23.23 -3.22
N PHE A 202 12.33 -23.28 -4.29
CA PHE A 202 11.90 -24.54 -4.89
C PHE A 202 13.05 -25.22 -5.64
N GLU A 203 13.79 -24.44 -6.44
CA GLU A 203 14.97 -24.90 -7.17
C GLU A 203 16.05 -25.43 -6.23
N ASP A 204 16.35 -24.70 -5.12
CA ASP A 204 17.32 -25.13 -4.10
C ASP A 204 16.92 -26.44 -3.40
N ARG A 205 15.61 -26.71 -3.23
CA ARG A 205 15.12 -27.90 -2.54
C ARG A 205 14.91 -29.11 -3.44
N THR A 206 14.57 -28.89 -4.69
CA THR A 206 14.16 -29.95 -5.61
C THR A 206 15.15 -30.17 -6.75
N GLY A 207 16.03 -29.20 -7.02
CA GLY A 207 16.92 -29.20 -8.19
C GLY A 207 16.17 -29.03 -9.51
N ILE A 208 14.91 -28.59 -9.48
CA ILE A 208 14.05 -28.38 -10.65
C ILE A 208 13.83 -26.89 -10.83
N SER A 209 14.25 -26.34 -11.97
CA SER A 209 13.98 -24.94 -12.34
C SER A 209 12.54 -24.79 -12.81
N LEU A 210 11.84 -23.76 -12.31
CA LEU A 210 10.52 -23.34 -12.77
C LEU A 210 10.73 -22.26 -13.83
N GLU A 211 10.30 -22.48 -15.07
CA GLU A 211 10.25 -21.44 -16.12
C GLU A 211 8.90 -20.72 -16.16
#